data_b9d023ed40abe8cf53d4df8c66b69d3c
#
_entry.id   b9d023ed40abe8cf53d4df8c66b69d3c
#
_cell.length_a   1.000
_cell.length_b   1.000
_cell.length_c   1.000
_cell.angle_alpha   90.00
_cell.angle_beta   90.00
_cell.angle_gamma   90.00
#
_symmetry.space_group_name_H-M   'P 1'
#
loop_
_entity.id
_entity.type
_entity.pdbx_description
1 polymer ?
#
loop_
_entity_poly.entity_id
_entity_poly.type
_entity_poly.pdbx_seq_one_letter_code
_entity_poly.pdbx_strand_id
1 'polypeptide(L)'
;EGDLALTGAELDALTDKELDDKVSRISVYARVSPENKIRIVEAWQRKGNIVSMTGDGVNDAPALKKADIGVAMGITGTEVSKDAASMILSDDNFATIIKAVANGRNVYRNIKNAILFLLSGNTAGILSVLYTSIMGLAVPFAPVHLLFINLLTDSLPALAIGMEPADAELLNEKPRDPKTGIMTKDFVVTMLSEGILIAIAAMSAYHIGIATSAA
;
A
#
# COMPACT_ATOMS: atom_id res chain seq x y z
N GLU A 1 -10.11 15.68 -28.39
CA GLU A 1 -9.20 15.89 -29.55
C GLU A 1 -7.87 15.22 -29.28
N GLY A 2 -7.51 14.19 -30.07
CA GLY A 2 -6.17 13.63 -30.10
C GLY A 2 -6.00 12.17 -29.69
N ASP A 3 -7.06 11.47 -29.30
CA ASP A 3 -6.98 10.04 -29.02
C ASP A 3 -6.86 9.25 -30.32
N LEU A 4 -5.90 8.31 -30.34
CA LEU A 4 -5.62 7.43 -31.46
C LEU A 4 -6.28 6.07 -31.24
N ALA A 5 -6.72 5.46 -32.35
CA ALA A 5 -7.09 4.06 -32.39
C ALA A 5 -6.09 3.32 -33.30
N LEU A 6 -5.60 2.16 -32.87
CA LEU A 6 -4.70 1.32 -33.65
C LEU A 6 -5.25 -0.10 -33.79
N THR A 7 -5.06 -0.66 -34.97
CA THR A 7 -5.28 -2.08 -35.23
C THR A 7 -4.02 -2.89 -34.89
N GLY A 8 -4.18 -4.20 -34.71
CA GLY A 8 -3.04 -5.10 -34.49
C GLY A 8 -1.96 -5.01 -35.57
N ALA A 9 -2.37 -4.89 -36.85
CA ALA A 9 -1.43 -4.76 -37.98
C ALA A 9 -0.63 -3.44 -37.92
N GLU A 10 -1.26 -2.33 -37.54
CA GLU A 10 -0.57 -1.05 -37.35
C GLU A 10 0.36 -1.11 -36.14
N LEU A 11 -0.03 -1.82 -35.09
CA LEU A 11 0.80 -2.01 -33.89
C LEU A 11 2.03 -2.90 -34.20
N ASP A 12 1.86 -3.93 -35.03
CA ASP A 12 2.97 -4.79 -35.49
C ASP A 12 4.01 -4.01 -36.31
N ALA A 13 3.59 -2.97 -37.01
CA ALA A 13 4.49 -2.11 -37.78
C ALA A 13 5.29 -1.13 -36.91
N LEU A 14 4.89 -0.90 -35.67
CA LEU A 14 5.58 -0.01 -34.73
C LEU A 14 6.71 -0.75 -33.98
N THR A 15 7.84 -0.08 -33.87
CA THR A 15 8.88 -0.48 -32.91
C THR A 15 8.43 -0.19 -31.47
N ASP A 16 9.04 -0.86 -30.48
CA ASP A 16 8.69 -0.63 -29.08
C ASP A 16 8.92 0.83 -28.64
N LYS A 17 9.95 1.47 -29.19
CA LYS A 17 10.23 2.89 -28.92
C LYS A 17 9.14 3.82 -29.47
N GLU A 18 8.68 3.56 -30.69
CA GLU A 18 7.57 4.32 -31.29
C GLU A 18 6.25 4.08 -30.57
N LEU A 19 6.04 2.85 -30.05
CA LEU A 19 4.90 2.54 -29.20
C LEU A 19 4.98 3.30 -27.87
N ASP A 20 6.12 3.33 -27.24
CA ASP A 20 6.33 4.08 -25.99
C ASP A 20 6.01 5.56 -26.18
N ASP A 21 6.42 6.17 -27.30
CA ASP A 21 6.13 7.59 -27.57
C ASP A 21 4.63 7.86 -27.77
N LYS A 22 3.90 6.92 -28.34
CA LYS A 22 2.48 7.08 -28.73
C LYS A 22 1.48 6.53 -27.72
N VAL A 23 1.86 5.57 -26.87
CA VAL A 23 0.95 4.80 -26.01
C VAL A 23 0.01 5.67 -25.17
N SER A 24 0.48 6.82 -24.68
CA SER A 24 -0.34 7.74 -23.88
C SER A 24 -1.47 8.42 -24.68
N ARG A 25 -1.42 8.37 -26.02
CA ARG A 25 -2.41 8.97 -26.91
C ARG A 25 -3.32 7.92 -27.57
N ILE A 26 -3.05 6.64 -27.33
CA ILE A 26 -3.82 5.55 -27.92
C ILE A 26 -4.82 5.08 -26.87
N SER A 27 -6.10 5.27 -27.16
CA SER A 27 -7.20 4.86 -26.26
C SER A 27 -7.85 3.55 -26.69
N VAL A 28 -7.70 3.16 -27.97
CA VAL A 28 -8.34 1.96 -28.52
C VAL A 28 -7.32 1.12 -29.29
N TYR A 29 -7.28 -0.17 -28.96
CA TYR A 29 -6.53 -1.19 -29.67
C TYR A 29 -7.50 -2.24 -30.19
N ALA A 30 -7.58 -2.44 -31.50
CA ALA A 30 -8.52 -3.36 -32.11
C ALA A 30 -7.82 -4.57 -32.72
N ARG A 31 -8.35 -5.76 -32.48
CA ARG A 31 -7.87 -7.02 -33.06
C ARG A 31 -6.37 -7.27 -32.84
N VAL A 32 -5.92 -7.07 -31.59
CA VAL A 32 -4.53 -7.25 -31.18
C VAL A 32 -4.23 -8.71 -30.84
N SER A 33 -3.04 -9.17 -31.18
CA SER A 33 -2.54 -10.50 -30.81
C SER A 33 -2.19 -10.58 -29.31
N PRO A 34 -2.04 -11.79 -28.74
CA PRO A 34 -1.56 -11.94 -27.36
C PRO A 34 -0.23 -11.25 -27.11
N GLU A 35 0.72 -11.33 -28.06
CA GLU A 35 2.02 -10.65 -27.99
C GLU A 35 1.86 -9.14 -27.92
N ASN A 36 0.94 -8.60 -28.70
CA ASN A 36 0.65 -7.18 -28.71
C ASN A 36 0.06 -6.68 -27.39
N LYS A 37 -0.76 -7.49 -26.72
CA LYS A 37 -1.27 -7.18 -25.39
C LYS A 37 -0.14 -7.03 -24.37
N ILE A 38 0.87 -7.92 -24.44
CA ILE A 38 2.07 -7.82 -23.59
C ILE A 38 2.85 -6.55 -23.90
N ARG A 39 3.08 -6.23 -25.18
CA ARG A 39 3.79 -5.02 -25.60
C ARG A 39 3.11 -3.74 -25.10
N ILE A 40 1.78 -3.69 -25.14
CA ILE A 40 1.00 -2.55 -24.61
C ILE A 40 1.21 -2.42 -23.11
N VAL A 41 1.10 -3.52 -22.36
CA VAL A 41 1.34 -3.55 -20.91
C VAL A 41 2.74 -3.04 -20.58
N GLU A 42 3.76 -3.56 -21.26
CA GLU A 42 5.16 -3.17 -21.06
C GLU A 42 5.40 -1.69 -21.41
N ALA A 43 4.79 -1.18 -22.47
CA ALA A 43 4.92 0.23 -22.84
C ALA A 43 4.38 1.17 -21.74
N TRP A 44 3.24 0.84 -21.15
CA TRP A 44 2.70 1.58 -20.02
C TRP A 44 3.57 1.46 -18.75
N GLN A 45 4.12 0.25 -18.47
CA GLN A 45 5.03 0.02 -17.35
C GLN A 45 6.35 0.80 -17.51
N ARG A 46 6.92 0.85 -18.73
CA ARG A 46 8.13 1.64 -19.03
C ARG A 46 7.92 3.14 -18.80
N LYS A 47 6.70 3.63 -18.93
CA LYS A 47 6.31 5.01 -18.56
C LYS A 47 6.11 5.23 -17.06
N GLY A 48 6.33 4.22 -16.24
CA GLY A 48 6.19 4.31 -14.78
C GLY A 48 4.76 4.17 -14.27
N ASN A 49 3.83 3.66 -15.09
CA ASN A 49 2.47 3.40 -14.66
C ASN A 49 2.34 2.01 -14.03
N ILE A 50 1.44 1.88 -13.08
CA ILE A 50 0.95 0.59 -12.58
C ILE A 50 -0.17 0.14 -13.51
N VAL A 51 0.01 -1.00 -14.15
CA VAL A 51 -0.91 -1.49 -15.18
C VAL A 51 -1.80 -2.59 -14.62
N SER A 52 -3.12 -2.38 -14.68
CA SER A 52 -4.10 -3.43 -14.48
C SER A 52 -4.58 -3.95 -15.84
N MET A 53 -4.47 -5.24 -16.07
CA MET A 53 -4.91 -5.93 -17.29
C MET A 53 -6.08 -6.84 -16.95
N THR A 54 -7.17 -6.71 -17.70
CA THR A 54 -8.33 -7.61 -17.56
C THR A 54 -8.42 -8.56 -18.74
N GLY A 55 -8.82 -9.80 -18.49
CA GLY A 55 -9.01 -10.80 -19.53
C GLY A 55 -9.84 -11.99 -19.06
N ASP A 56 -10.42 -12.72 -20.02
CA ASP A 56 -11.31 -13.85 -19.78
C ASP A 56 -10.82 -15.14 -20.48
N GLY A 57 -9.92 -15.00 -21.45
CA GLY A 57 -9.48 -16.09 -22.31
C GLY A 57 -8.06 -16.61 -22.06
N VAL A 58 -7.77 -17.77 -22.63
CA VAL A 58 -6.42 -18.36 -22.62
C VAL A 58 -5.40 -17.44 -23.27
N ASN A 59 -5.80 -16.70 -24.30
CA ASN A 59 -4.95 -15.75 -25.02
C ASN A 59 -4.57 -14.52 -24.20
N ASP A 60 -5.29 -14.25 -23.10
CA ASP A 60 -5.03 -13.14 -22.21
C ASP A 60 -4.04 -13.50 -21.09
N ALA A 61 -3.91 -14.78 -20.78
CA ALA A 61 -3.10 -15.27 -19.67
C ALA A 61 -1.66 -14.73 -19.64
N PRO A 62 -0.91 -14.67 -20.76
CA PRO A 62 0.43 -14.09 -20.73
C PRO A 62 0.45 -12.60 -20.38
N ALA A 63 -0.53 -11.82 -20.87
CA ALA A 63 -0.65 -10.40 -20.56
C ALA A 63 -1.13 -10.15 -19.13
N LEU A 64 -2.06 -10.98 -18.61
CA LEU A 64 -2.49 -10.97 -17.21
C LEU A 64 -1.33 -11.22 -16.26
N LYS A 65 -0.47 -12.19 -16.57
CA LYS A 65 0.72 -12.52 -15.78
C LYS A 65 1.79 -11.42 -15.85
N LYS A 66 1.86 -10.69 -16.96
CA LYS A 66 2.84 -9.62 -17.18
C LYS A 66 2.44 -8.31 -16.52
N ALA A 67 1.16 -8.03 -16.40
CA ALA A 67 0.64 -6.83 -15.76
C ALA A 67 1.00 -6.79 -14.26
N ASP A 68 1.06 -5.60 -13.69
CA ASP A 68 1.25 -5.44 -12.24
C ASP A 68 0.05 -6.04 -11.47
N ILE A 69 -1.14 -5.93 -12.04
CA ILE A 69 -2.37 -6.51 -11.51
C ILE A 69 -3.13 -7.17 -12.66
N GLY A 70 -2.97 -8.49 -12.82
CA GLY A 70 -3.81 -9.28 -13.72
C GLY A 70 -5.18 -9.55 -13.08
N VAL A 71 -6.26 -9.30 -13.80
CA VAL A 71 -7.64 -9.47 -13.35
C VAL A 71 -8.37 -10.41 -14.29
N ALA A 72 -8.78 -11.57 -13.81
CA ALA A 72 -9.59 -12.52 -14.58
C ALA A 72 -11.08 -12.39 -14.24
N MET A 73 -11.94 -12.69 -15.21
CA MET A 73 -13.36 -12.82 -15.00
C MET A 73 -13.68 -14.13 -14.26
N GLY A 74 -14.51 -14.06 -13.23
CA GLY A 74 -14.84 -15.20 -12.37
C GLY A 74 -15.91 -16.11 -12.97
N ILE A 75 -16.89 -15.53 -13.67
CA ILE A 75 -18.02 -16.26 -14.28
C ILE A 75 -17.63 -16.69 -15.69
N THR A 76 -17.21 -15.76 -16.54
CA THR A 76 -16.92 -16.02 -17.96
C THR A 76 -15.49 -16.42 -18.23
N GLY A 77 -14.56 -16.19 -17.28
CA GLY A 77 -13.15 -16.47 -17.44
C GLY A 77 -12.82 -17.95 -17.45
N THR A 78 -11.84 -18.33 -18.30
CA THR A 78 -11.29 -19.67 -18.33
C THR A 78 -10.41 -19.95 -17.10
N GLU A 79 -10.23 -21.20 -16.71
CA GLU A 79 -9.35 -21.57 -15.60
C GLU A 79 -7.91 -21.08 -15.83
N VAL A 80 -7.44 -21.11 -17.10
CA VAL A 80 -6.10 -20.62 -17.47
C VAL A 80 -5.96 -19.11 -17.21
N SER A 81 -7.00 -18.31 -17.51
CA SER A 81 -6.97 -16.87 -17.20
C SER A 81 -7.02 -16.61 -15.69
N LYS A 82 -7.80 -17.40 -14.94
CA LYS A 82 -7.88 -17.31 -13.47
C LYS A 82 -6.56 -17.68 -12.80
N ASP A 83 -5.88 -18.72 -13.26
CA ASP A 83 -4.57 -19.13 -12.74
C ASP A 83 -3.46 -18.11 -13.04
N ALA A 84 -3.58 -17.37 -14.14
CA ALA A 84 -2.62 -16.34 -14.52
C ALA A 84 -2.84 -15.00 -13.81
N ALA A 85 -4.02 -14.77 -13.27
CA ALA A 85 -4.41 -13.50 -12.68
C ALA A 85 -4.06 -13.43 -11.19
N SER A 86 -3.79 -12.21 -10.71
CA SER A 86 -3.62 -11.93 -9.27
C SER A 86 -4.95 -11.60 -8.57
N MET A 87 -6.00 -11.31 -9.33
CA MET A 87 -7.34 -11.03 -8.83
C MET A 87 -8.40 -11.65 -9.73
N ILE A 88 -9.47 -12.16 -9.13
CA ILE A 88 -10.63 -12.73 -9.84
C ILE A 88 -11.87 -11.93 -9.48
N LEU A 89 -12.58 -11.43 -10.50
CA LEU A 89 -13.86 -10.72 -10.32
C LEU A 89 -15.00 -11.74 -10.24
N SER A 90 -15.51 -11.97 -9.06
CA SER A 90 -16.60 -12.94 -8.84
C SER A 90 -17.93 -12.56 -9.49
N ASP A 91 -18.12 -11.29 -9.80
CA ASP A 91 -19.33 -10.70 -10.38
C ASP A 91 -19.16 -10.26 -11.84
N ASP A 92 -17.99 -10.48 -12.44
CA ASP A 92 -17.58 -10.00 -13.77
C ASP A 92 -17.85 -8.50 -14.02
N ASN A 93 -17.89 -7.72 -12.94
CA ASN A 93 -18.23 -6.30 -13.01
C ASN A 93 -16.95 -5.42 -12.90
N PHE A 94 -16.63 -4.70 -13.96
CA PHE A 94 -15.48 -3.78 -13.98
C PHE A 94 -15.54 -2.69 -12.90
N ALA A 95 -16.74 -2.26 -12.46
CA ALA A 95 -16.86 -1.30 -11.38
C ALA A 95 -16.29 -1.82 -10.04
N THR A 96 -16.25 -3.15 -9.87
CA THR A 96 -15.65 -3.80 -8.70
C THR A 96 -14.13 -3.61 -8.66
N ILE A 97 -13.46 -3.44 -9.80
CA ILE A 97 -12.02 -3.11 -9.85
C ILE A 97 -11.76 -1.77 -9.15
N ILE A 98 -12.61 -0.76 -9.39
CA ILE A 98 -12.47 0.55 -8.75
C ILE A 98 -12.60 0.43 -7.23
N LYS A 99 -13.58 -0.36 -6.76
CA LYS A 99 -13.74 -0.65 -5.32
C LYS A 99 -12.52 -1.39 -4.76
N ALA A 100 -11.97 -2.34 -5.50
CA ALA A 100 -10.77 -3.08 -5.10
C ALA A 100 -9.56 -2.15 -4.98
N VAL A 101 -9.38 -1.20 -5.90
CA VAL A 101 -8.31 -0.18 -5.82
C VAL A 101 -8.49 0.68 -4.57
N ALA A 102 -9.70 1.17 -4.29
CA ALA A 102 -9.99 1.96 -3.10
C ALA A 102 -9.69 1.17 -1.81
N ASN A 103 -10.17 -0.07 -1.74
CA ASN A 103 -9.92 -0.95 -0.59
C ASN A 103 -8.43 -1.26 -0.42
N GLY A 104 -7.70 -1.54 -1.49
CA GLY A 104 -6.25 -1.79 -1.44
C GLY A 104 -5.47 -0.59 -0.91
N ARG A 105 -5.84 0.63 -1.35
CA ARG A 105 -5.25 1.88 -0.82
C ARG A 105 -5.57 2.07 0.67
N ASN A 106 -6.81 1.76 1.08
CA ASN A 106 -7.22 1.83 2.48
C ASN A 106 -6.45 0.84 3.36
N VAL A 107 -6.36 -0.41 2.96
CA VAL A 107 -5.59 -1.44 3.67
C VAL A 107 -4.14 -1.02 3.85
N TYR A 108 -3.51 -0.50 2.80
CA TYR A 108 -2.13 0.01 2.89
C TYR A 108 -2.00 1.18 3.88
N ARG A 109 -2.93 2.14 3.84
CA ARG A 109 -2.97 3.28 4.77
C ARG A 109 -3.11 2.80 6.21
N ASN A 110 -4.05 1.90 6.46
CA ASN A 110 -4.30 1.35 7.80
C ASN A 110 -3.09 0.57 8.34
N ILE A 111 -2.46 -0.25 7.51
CA ILE A 111 -1.21 -0.95 7.89
C ILE A 111 -0.11 0.07 8.23
N LYS A 112 0.07 1.10 7.41
CA LYS A 112 1.07 2.14 7.67
C LYS A 112 0.80 2.88 8.98
N ASN A 113 -0.45 3.23 9.26
CA ASN A 113 -0.85 3.92 10.49
C ASN A 113 -0.69 3.01 11.73
N ALA A 114 -1.04 1.73 11.63
CA ALA A 114 -0.83 0.77 12.71
C ALA A 114 0.67 0.59 13.03
N ILE A 115 1.53 0.48 11.99
CA ILE A 115 2.98 0.40 12.17
C ILE A 115 3.50 1.70 12.81
N LEU A 116 3.04 2.87 12.37
CA LEU A 116 3.42 4.16 12.95
C LEU A 116 3.07 4.22 14.44
N PHE A 117 1.85 3.86 14.81
CA PHE A 117 1.39 3.80 16.20
C PHE A 117 2.28 2.91 17.07
N LEU A 118 2.54 1.66 16.63
CA LEU A 118 3.36 0.70 17.37
C LEU A 118 4.81 1.18 17.53
N LEU A 119 5.41 1.73 16.46
CA LEU A 119 6.79 2.21 16.51
C LEU A 119 6.94 3.48 17.34
N SER A 120 5.95 4.38 17.32
CA SER A 120 5.94 5.59 18.15
C SER A 120 5.86 5.25 19.64
N GLY A 121 5.01 4.28 20.01
CA GLY A 121 4.91 3.78 21.39
C GLY A 121 6.20 3.13 21.88
N ASN A 122 6.80 2.26 21.06
CA ASN A 122 8.07 1.62 21.38
C ASN A 122 9.23 2.64 21.49
N THR A 123 9.26 3.65 20.62
CA THR A 123 10.23 4.74 20.70
C THR A 123 10.09 5.51 22.01
N ALA A 124 8.87 5.80 22.45
CA ALA A 124 8.62 6.44 23.74
C ALA A 124 9.13 5.61 24.92
N GLY A 125 8.92 4.30 24.88
CA GLY A 125 9.44 3.37 25.91
C GLY A 125 10.96 3.41 25.99
N ILE A 126 11.64 3.34 24.83
CA ILE A 126 13.12 3.42 24.75
C ILE A 126 13.63 4.75 25.31
N LEU A 127 13.03 5.87 24.91
CA LEU A 127 13.41 7.22 25.36
C LEU A 127 13.20 7.37 26.86
N SER A 128 12.12 6.82 27.43
CA SER A 128 11.81 6.86 28.84
C SER A 128 12.84 6.09 29.68
N VAL A 129 13.21 4.88 29.25
CA VAL A 129 14.24 4.07 29.91
C VAL A 129 15.61 4.73 29.80
N LEU A 130 15.95 5.29 28.65
CA LEU A 130 17.21 6.00 28.43
C LEU A 130 17.31 7.23 29.34
N TYR A 131 16.25 8.03 29.42
CA TYR A 131 16.19 9.21 30.30
C TYR A 131 16.41 8.83 31.76
N THR A 132 15.69 7.85 32.30
CA THR A 132 15.84 7.45 33.70
C THR A 132 17.20 6.83 34.00
N SER A 133 17.78 6.11 33.03
CA SER A 133 19.14 5.58 33.15
C SER A 133 20.20 6.65 33.22
N ILE A 134 20.11 7.69 32.38
CA ILE A 134 21.06 8.82 32.38
C ILE A 134 20.92 9.64 33.66
N MET A 135 19.71 9.83 34.16
CA MET A 135 19.45 10.60 35.38
C MET A 135 19.68 9.80 36.69
N GLY A 136 20.06 8.53 36.60
CA GLY A 136 20.25 7.66 37.77
C GLY A 136 18.95 7.39 38.56
N LEU A 137 17.80 7.49 37.89
CA LEU A 137 16.48 7.24 38.50
C LEU A 137 16.10 5.77 38.38
N ALA A 138 15.11 5.35 39.16
CA ALA A 138 14.55 4.01 39.02
C ALA A 138 13.93 3.79 37.64
N VAL A 139 14.11 2.60 37.07
CA VAL A 139 13.55 2.26 35.73
C VAL A 139 12.02 2.31 35.82
N PRO A 140 11.35 3.05 34.91
CA PRO A 140 9.90 3.28 35.00
C PRO A 140 9.06 2.04 34.68
N PHE A 141 9.63 1.08 33.95
CA PHE A 141 8.94 -0.12 33.47
C PHE A 141 9.72 -1.38 33.83
N ALA A 142 9.11 -2.29 34.62
CA ALA A 142 9.60 -3.66 34.73
C ALA A 142 9.36 -4.43 33.43
N PRO A 143 10.12 -5.50 33.11
CA PRO A 143 9.91 -6.29 31.90
C PRO A 143 8.47 -6.78 31.69
N VAL A 144 7.77 -7.13 32.79
CA VAL A 144 6.36 -7.53 32.73
C VAL A 144 5.43 -6.41 32.29
N HIS A 145 5.72 -5.17 32.65
CA HIS A 145 4.94 -4.02 32.18
C HIS A 145 5.10 -3.79 30.68
N LEU A 146 6.32 -3.93 30.14
CA LEU A 146 6.57 -3.83 28.71
C LEU A 146 5.86 -4.94 27.94
N LEU A 147 5.85 -6.15 28.48
CA LEU A 147 5.11 -7.26 27.88
C LEU A 147 3.59 -6.98 27.85
N PHE A 148 3.04 -6.46 28.95
CA PHE A 148 1.62 -6.10 29.03
C PHE A 148 1.25 -4.98 28.05
N ILE A 149 2.09 -3.95 27.94
CA ILE A 149 1.91 -2.84 27.00
C ILE A 149 1.86 -3.39 25.58
N ASN A 150 2.89 -4.13 25.15
CA ASN A 150 2.97 -4.66 23.79
C ASN A 150 1.85 -5.65 23.46
N LEU A 151 1.46 -6.50 24.40
CA LEU A 151 0.48 -7.56 24.14
C LEU A 151 -0.97 -7.03 24.19
N LEU A 152 -1.31 -6.17 25.14
CA LEU A 152 -2.69 -5.74 25.37
C LEU A 152 -2.93 -4.31 24.93
N THR A 153 -2.11 -3.38 25.42
CA THR A 153 -2.34 -1.94 25.21
C THR A 153 -2.06 -1.51 23.78
N ASP A 154 -1.09 -2.12 23.11
CA ASP A 154 -0.74 -1.77 21.74
C ASP A 154 -1.53 -2.59 20.70
N SER A 155 -1.82 -3.86 20.98
CA SER A 155 -2.47 -4.75 20.00
C SER A 155 -3.91 -4.36 19.71
N LEU A 156 -4.70 -3.98 20.72
CA LEU A 156 -6.11 -3.62 20.51
C LEU A 156 -6.31 -2.33 19.72
N PRO A 157 -5.61 -1.21 20.02
CA PRO A 157 -5.69 -0.02 19.17
C PRO A 157 -5.11 -0.24 17.77
N ALA A 158 -4.02 -1.00 17.62
CA ALA A 158 -3.46 -1.33 16.30
C ALA A 158 -4.47 -2.10 15.44
N LEU A 159 -5.23 -3.03 16.04
CA LEU A 159 -6.31 -3.75 15.37
C LEU A 159 -7.44 -2.79 14.97
N ALA A 160 -7.84 -1.88 15.84
CA ALA A 160 -8.87 -0.88 15.55
C ALA A 160 -8.47 0.03 14.39
N ILE A 161 -7.21 0.51 14.37
CA ILE A 161 -6.66 1.30 13.25
C ILE A 161 -6.66 0.46 11.95
N GLY A 162 -6.35 -0.83 12.05
CA GLY A 162 -6.39 -1.75 10.90
C GLY A 162 -7.78 -1.95 10.30
N MET A 163 -8.83 -1.68 11.06
CA MET A 163 -10.23 -1.83 10.65
C MET A 163 -10.90 -0.52 10.24
N GLU A 164 -10.16 0.58 10.18
CA GLU A 164 -10.69 1.90 9.81
C GLU A 164 -11.30 1.86 8.39
N PRO A 165 -12.53 2.37 8.20
CA PRO A 165 -13.20 2.32 6.91
C PRO A 165 -12.50 3.17 5.86
N ALA A 166 -12.71 2.82 4.59
CA ALA A 166 -12.16 3.57 3.46
C ALA A 166 -12.79 4.95 3.35
N ASP A 167 -11.93 5.96 3.15
CA ASP A 167 -12.35 7.30 2.80
C ASP A 167 -12.65 7.39 1.30
N ALA A 168 -13.71 8.12 0.94
CA ALA A 168 -14.09 8.35 -0.45
C ALA A 168 -13.01 9.11 -1.26
N GLU A 169 -12.17 9.90 -0.60
CA GLU A 169 -11.10 10.68 -1.25
C GLU A 169 -9.91 9.82 -1.70
N LEU A 170 -9.75 8.60 -1.19
CA LEU A 170 -8.63 7.71 -1.52
C LEU A 170 -8.48 7.43 -3.03
N LEU A 171 -9.57 7.46 -3.78
CA LEU A 171 -9.52 7.28 -5.24
C LEU A 171 -8.90 8.48 -5.97
N ASN A 172 -8.99 9.67 -5.39
CA ASN A 172 -8.44 10.91 -5.96
C ASN A 172 -6.94 11.08 -5.69
N GLU A 173 -6.38 10.29 -4.78
CA GLU A 173 -4.95 10.30 -4.50
C GLU A 173 -4.15 9.77 -5.70
N LYS A 174 -2.98 10.37 -5.94
CA LYS A 174 -2.06 9.87 -6.96
C LYS A 174 -1.59 8.45 -6.60
N PRO A 175 -1.39 7.59 -7.61
CA PRO A 175 -0.80 6.27 -7.38
C PRO A 175 0.55 6.40 -6.66
N ARG A 176 0.79 5.52 -5.69
CA ARG A 176 2.06 5.47 -4.98
C ARG A 176 3.15 4.88 -5.89
N ASP A 177 4.37 5.41 -5.81
CA ASP A 177 5.52 4.78 -6.44
C ASP A 177 5.80 3.42 -5.75
N PRO A 178 5.76 2.29 -6.50
CA PRO A 178 6.00 0.95 -5.97
C PRO A 178 7.38 0.77 -5.34
N LYS A 179 8.35 1.60 -5.71
CA LYS A 179 9.70 1.58 -5.15
C LYS A 179 9.81 2.26 -3.79
N THR A 180 8.80 3.03 -3.40
CA THR A 180 8.78 3.74 -2.12
C THR A 180 8.39 2.81 -0.99
N GLY A 181 9.29 2.54 -0.06
CA GLY A 181 9.03 1.76 1.16
C GLY A 181 8.07 2.47 2.12
N ILE A 182 7.67 1.77 3.19
CA ILE A 182 6.82 2.33 4.26
C ILE A 182 7.60 3.39 5.05
N MET A 183 8.89 3.15 5.29
CA MET A 183 9.79 4.00 6.07
C MET A 183 10.29 5.20 5.24
N THR A 184 9.40 6.12 4.91
CA THR A 184 9.77 7.40 4.28
C THR A 184 10.36 8.37 5.30
N LYS A 185 11.02 9.44 4.85
CA LYS A 185 11.53 10.49 5.76
C LYS A 185 10.42 11.08 6.62
N ASP A 186 9.28 11.39 6.01
CA ASP A 186 8.13 11.94 6.74
C ASP A 186 7.59 10.95 7.77
N PHE A 187 7.53 9.66 7.43
CA PHE A 187 7.13 8.62 8.36
C PHE A 187 8.06 8.58 9.58
N VAL A 188 9.37 8.58 9.37
CA VAL A 188 10.36 8.54 10.46
C VAL A 188 10.28 9.80 11.32
N VAL A 189 10.12 10.98 10.72
CA VAL A 189 9.97 12.24 11.46
C VAL A 189 8.70 12.22 12.31
N THR A 190 7.57 11.78 11.76
CA THR A 190 6.32 11.65 12.50
C THR A 190 6.48 10.67 13.67
N MET A 191 7.02 9.46 13.41
CA MET A 191 7.28 8.44 14.43
C MET A 191 8.12 8.98 15.58
N LEU A 192 9.21 9.69 15.28
CA LEU A 192 10.08 10.26 16.31
C LEU A 192 9.39 11.39 17.07
N SER A 193 8.65 12.27 16.39
CA SER A 193 7.94 13.39 17.05
C SER A 193 6.84 12.88 17.99
N GLU A 194 6.07 11.91 17.57
CA GLU A 194 5.06 11.25 18.40
C GLU A 194 5.68 10.50 19.56
N GLY A 195 6.74 9.72 19.32
CA GLY A 195 7.48 9.02 20.36
C GLY A 195 8.06 9.94 21.41
N ILE A 196 8.64 11.07 21.02
CA ILE A 196 9.15 12.09 21.95
C ILE A 196 7.99 12.70 22.77
N LEU A 197 6.86 13.06 22.14
CA LEU A 197 5.70 13.62 22.83
C LEU A 197 5.17 12.66 23.89
N ILE A 198 5.02 11.39 23.55
CA ILE A 198 4.55 10.35 24.47
C ILE A 198 5.57 10.16 25.60
N ALA A 199 6.87 10.14 25.30
CA ALA A 199 7.93 10.03 26.33
C ALA A 199 7.90 11.20 27.31
N ILE A 200 7.73 12.43 26.83
CA ILE A 200 7.59 13.62 27.69
C ILE A 200 6.37 13.49 28.61
N ALA A 201 5.23 13.08 28.07
CA ALA A 201 4.02 12.88 28.86
C ALA A 201 4.21 11.79 29.94
N ALA A 202 4.81 10.65 29.56
CA ALA A 202 5.09 9.55 30.47
C ALA A 202 6.08 9.95 31.58
N MET A 203 7.15 10.67 31.24
CA MET A 203 8.13 11.12 32.22
C MET A 203 7.58 12.24 33.12
N SER A 204 6.70 13.09 32.63
CA SER A 204 5.98 14.07 33.46
C SER A 204 5.12 13.37 34.52
N ALA A 205 4.34 12.36 34.10
CA ALA A 205 3.55 11.55 35.02
C ALA A 205 4.43 10.79 36.04
N TYR A 206 5.57 10.26 35.62
CA TYR A 206 6.54 9.60 36.50
C TYR A 206 7.08 10.54 37.57
N HIS A 207 7.47 11.75 37.23
CA HIS A 207 7.97 12.75 38.21
C HIS A 207 6.87 13.21 39.18
N ILE A 208 5.65 13.41 38.71
CA ILE A 208 4.51 13.72 39.55
C ILE A 208 4.25 12.59 40.56
N GLY A 209 4.28 11.33 40.08
CA GLY A 209 4.11 10.16 40.93
C GLY A 209 5.17 10.05 42.04
N ILE A 210 6.45 10.29 41.72
CA ILE A 210 7.53 10.30 42.70
C ILE A 210 7.31 11.41 43.74
N ALA A 211 6.98 12.62 43.29
CA ALA A 211 6.76 13.77 44.19
C ALA A 211 5.60 13.54 45.13
N THR A 212 4.50 12.92 44.66
CA THR A 212 3.32 12.63 45.51
C THR A 212 3.51 11.43 46.44
N SER A 213 4.37 10.47 46.11
CA SER A 213 4.68 9.31 46.97
C SER A 213 5.72 9.65 48.04
N ALA A 214 6.44 10.76 47.91
CA ALA A 214 7.43 11.26 48.89
C ALA A 214 6.84 12.26 49.88
N ALA A 215 5.60 12.68 49.69
CA ALA A 215 4.81 13.53 50.61
C ALA A 215 3.89 12.67 51.50
#